data_4fc293fcd3096ffac9fec071179501d4
#
_entry.id   4fc293fcd3096ffac9fec071179501d4
#
_cell.length_a   1.000
_cell.length_b   1.000
_cell.length_c   1.000
_cell.angle_alpha   90.00
_cell.angle_beta   90.00
_cell.angle_gamma   90.00
#
_symmetry.space_group_name_H-M   'P 1'
#
loop_
_entity.id
_entity.type
_entity.pdbx_description
1 polymer ?
#
loop_
_entity_poly.entity_id
_entity_poly.type
_entity_poly.pdbx_seq_one_letter_code
_entity_poly.pdbx_strand_id
1 'polypeptide(L)'
;MKLFQKVYDFLVYIFPILGQLPKFEKFALQLYIKQSLFELVKDIIRFRKTGTKSHIYAADVELEFIRVLIRLAFDLKYSAVNKHRYEVASRKLAEIGKILGGIIGAVKDGKWK
;
A
#
# COMPACT_ATOMS: atom_id res chain seq x y z
N MET A 1 -15.19 -6.46 -0.59
CA MET A 1 -14.57 -5.90 0.62
C MET A 1 -14.08 -4.49 0.32
N LYS A 2 -14.45 -3.55 1.17
CA LYS A 2 -14.09 -2.14 0.98
C LYS A 2 -12.58 -1.91 0.95
N LEU A 3 -11.84 -2.62 1.82
CA LEU A 3 -10.39 -2.54 1.86
C LEU A 3 -9.77 -2.91 0.52
N PHE A 4 -10.22 -4.02 -0.08
CA PHE A 4 -9.71 -4.47 -1.37
C PHE A 4 -9.92 -3.39 -2.44
N GLN A 5 -11.12 -2.81 -2.50
CA GLN A 5 -11.44 -1.80 -3.50
C GLN A 5 -10.56 -0.57 -3.36
N LYS A 6 -10.31 -0.12 -2.13
CA LYS A 6 -9.43 1.04 -1.88
C LYS A 6 -7.99 0.76 -2.31
N VAL A 7 -7.51 -0.44 -2.06
CA VAL A 7 -6.16 -0.83 -2.49
C VAL A 7 -6.09 -0.91 -4.01
N TYR A 8 -7.11 -1.51 -4.64
CA TYR A 8 -7.17 -1.60 -6.09
C TYR A 8 -7.18 -0.21 -6.73
N ASP A 9 -7.98 0.69 -6.20
CA ASP A 9 -8.04 2.08 -6.69
C ASP A 9 -6.67 2.76 -6.57
N PHE A 10 -5.95 2.49 -5.48
CA PHE A 10 -4.60 3.02 -5.31
C PHE A 10 -3.64 2.46 -6.36
N LEU A 11 -3.73 1.17 -6.66
CA LEU A 11 -2.91 0.54 -7.70
C LEU A 11 -3.12 1.25 -9.05
N VAL A 12 -4.36 1.49 -9.42
CA VAL A 12 -4.69 2.16 -10.69
C VAL A 12 -4.11 3.57 -10.71
N TYR A 13 -4.14 4.26 -9.57
CA TYR A 13 -3.60 5.61 -9.47
C TYR A 13 -2.08 5.63 -9.56
N ILE A 14 -1.40 4.75 -8.83
CA ILE A 14 0.04 4.88 -8.62
C ILE A 14 0.87 4.24 -9.74
N PHE A 15 0.38 3.20 -10.42
CA PHE A 15 1.18 2.48 -11.42
C PHE A 15 1.71 3.37 -12.54
N PRO A 16 0.90 4.24 -13.18
CA PRO A 16 1.45 5.15 -14.19
C PRO A 16 2.52 6.09 -13.63
N ILE A 17 2.35 6.53 -12.38
CA ILE A 17 3.32 7.41 -11.71
C ILE A 17 4.65 6.67 -11.50
N LEU A 18 4.59 5.41 -11.06
CA LEU A 18 5.79 4.60 -10.86
C LEU A 18 6.58 4.42 -12.16
N GLY A 19 5.88 4.32 -13.29
CA GLY A 19 6.53 4.24 -14.59
C GLY A 19 7.28 5.50 -15.00
N GLN A 20 7.04 6.62 -14.33
CA GLN A 20 7.71 7.89 -14.58
C GLN A 20 8.94 8.10 -13.69
N LEU A 21 9.23 7.19 -12.77
CA LEU A 21 10.46 7.24 -11.98
C LEU A 21 11.68 7.15 -12.90
N PRO A 22 12.85 7.69 -12.46
CA PRO A 22 14.07 7.57 -13.26
C PRO A 22 14.34 6.13 -13.69
N LYS A 23 14.85 5.94 -14.90
CA LYS A 23 15.11 4.60 -15.44
C LYS A 23 16.03 3.77 -14.56
N PHE A 24 16.98 4.40 -13.87
CA PHE A 24 17.89 3.69 -12.98
C PHE A 24 17.20 3.13 -11.74
N GLU A 25 15.96 3.55 -11.47
CA GLU A 25 15.15 3.00 -10.36
C GLU A 25 14.25 1.83 -10.78
N LYS A 26 14.29 1.45 -12.06
CA LYS A 26 13.39 0.42 -12.60
C LYS A 26 13.48 -0.91 -11.83
N PHE A 27 14.69 -1.30 -11.45
CA PHE A 27 14.93 -2.55 -10.74
C PHE A 27 15.18 -2.35 -9.25
N ALA A 28 14.95 -1.14 -8.76
CA ALA A 28 15.08 -0.82 -7.35
C ALA A 28 13.76 -0.24 -6.84
N LEU A 29 13.68 1.07 -6.68
CA LEU A 29 12.52 1.72 -6.05
C LEU A 29 11.20 1.34 -6.74
N GLN A 30 11.15 1.44 -8.07
CA GLN A 30 9.95 1.09 -8.82
C GLN A 30 9.53 -0.36 -8.59
N LEU A 31 10.49 -1.28 -8.70
CA LEU A 31 10.22 -2.71 -8.54
C LEU A 31 9.72 -3.04 -7.14
N TYR A 32 10.41 -2.52 -6.12
CA TYR A 32 10.05 -2.86 -4.74
C TYR A 32 8.70 -2.28 -4.33
N ILE A 33 8.36 -1.09 -4.80
CA ILE A 33 7.02 -0.54 -4.55
C ILE A 33 5.96 -1.45 -5.18
N LYS A 34 6.16 -1.85 -6.44
CA LYS A 34 5.21 -2.71 -7.13
C LYS A 34 5.07 -4.07 -6.45
N GLN A 35 6.19 -4.68 -6.07
CA GLN A 35 6.16 -5.97 -5.37
C GLN A 35 5.41 -5.86 -4.06
N SER A 36 5.66 -4.81 -3.29
CA SER A 36 5.01 -4.61 -2.01
C SER A 36 3.51 -4.38 -2.18
N LEU A 37 3.10 -3.66 -3.23
CA LEU A 37 1.68 -3.48 -3.55
C LEU A 37 1.02 -4.82 -3.89
N PHE A 38 1.68 -5.67 -4.66
CA PHE A 38 1.16 -6.99 -4.99
C PHE A 38 1.06 -7.89 -3.75
N GLU A 39 2.05 -7.84 -2.87
CA GLU A 39 2.00 -8.60 -1.62
C GLU A 39 0.87 -8.10 -0.71
N LEU A 40 0.66 -6.78 -0.66
CA LEU A 40 -0.45 -6.21 0.08
C LEU A 40 -1.78 -6.79 -0.41
N VAL A 41 -2.00 -6.84 -1.72
CA VAL A 41 -3.21 -7.40 -2.32
C VAL A 41 -3.35 -8.88 -1.95
N LYS A 42 -2.27 -9.65 -2.07
CA LYS A 42 -2.27 -11.08 -1.74
C LYS A 42 -2.61 -11.31 -0.26
N ASP A 43 -2.03 -10.51 0.62
CA ASP A 43 -2.28 -10.64 2.06
C ASP A 43 -3.74 -10.35 2.39
N ILE A 44 -4.34 -9.37 1.73
CA ILE A 44 -5.77 -9.07 1.91
C ILE A 44 -6.62 -10.25 1.44
N ILE A 45 -6.28 -10.83 0.29
CA ILE A 45 -6.99 -11.99 -0.25
C ILE A 45 -6.84 -13.18 0.69
N ARG A 46 -5.62 -13.45 1.17
CA ARG A 46 -5.35 -14.54 2.11
C ARG A 46 -6.19 -14.38 3.38
N PHE A 47 -6.20 -13.17 3.94
CA PHE A 47 -6.98 -12.89 5.15
C PHE A 47 -8.48 -13.10 4.90
N ARG A 48 -8.99 -12.60 3.79
CA ARG A 48 -10.40 -12.74 3.45
C ARG A 48 -10.82 -14.21 3.32
N LYS A 49 -9.93 -15.02 2.75
CA LYS A 49 -10.23 -16.46 2.52
C LYS A 49 -10.04 -17.32 3.75
N THR A 50 -9.07 -17.01 4.59
CA THR A 50 -8.69 -17.89 5.72
C THR A 50 -9.08 -17.34 7.08
N GLY A 51 -9.26 -16.03 7.22
CA GLY A 51 -9.47 -15.39 8.51
C GLY A 51 -8.24 -15.39 9.42
N THR A 52 -7.08 -15.83 8.92
CA THR A 52 -5.87 -15.96 9.73
C THR A 52 -5.25 -14.58 10.00
N LYS A 53 -5.07 -14.27 11.29
CA LYS A 53 -4.57 -12.95 11.74
C LYS A 53 -3.24 -12.54 11.11
N SER A 54 -2.33 -13.50 10.94
CA SER A 54 -1.00 -13.20 10.42
C SER A 54 -1.04 -12.49 9.08
N HIS A 55 -2.04 -12.80 8.25
CA HIS A 55 -2.16 -12.19 6.93
C HIS A 55 -2.54 -10.72 7.00
N ILE A 56 -3.41 -10.34 7.95
CA ILE A 56 -3.78 -8.93 8.08
C ILE A 56 -2.65 -8.11 8.70
N TYR A 57 -1.87 -8.70 9.60
CA TYR A 57 -0.68 -8.04 10.14
C TYR A 57 0.41 -7.89 9.06
N ALA A 58 0.57 -8.91 8.20
CA ALA A 58 1.50 -8.83 7.07
C ALA A 58 1.10 -7.70 6.12
N ALA A 59 -0.20 -7.55 5.85
CA ALA A 59 -0.71 -6.45 5.03
C ALA A 59 -0.34 -5.10 5.62
N ASP A 60 -0.42 -4.94 6.93
CA ASP A 60 -0.09 -3.70 7.62
C ASP A 60 1.40 -3.36 7.43
N VAL A 61 2.27 -4.37 7.51
CA VAL A 61 3.71 -4.17 7.27
C VAL A 61 3.97 -3.72 5.83
N GLU A 62 3.31 -4.35 4.85
CA GLU A 62 3.46 -3.93 3.45
C GLU A 62 2.99 -2.50 3.22
N LEU A 63 1.87 -2.12 3.82
CA LEU A 63 1.35 -0.76 3.72
C LEU A 63 2.38 0.25 4.25
N GLU A 64 2.96 -0.03 5.41
CA GLU A 64 3.97 0.83 6.02
C GLU A 64 5.19 0.94 5.11
N PHE A 65 5.65 -0.17 4.55
CA PHE A 65 6.80 -0.19 3.66
C PHE A 65 6.55 0.66 2.40
N ILE A 66 5.36 0.53 1.81
CA ILE A 66 4.97 1.35 0.65
C ILE A 66 5.03 2.83 0.99
N ARG A 67 4.53 3.22 2.16
CA ARG A 67 4.53 4.62 2.60
C ARG A 67 5.97 5.13 2.72
N VAL A 68 6.85 4.34 3.29
CA VAL A 68 8.28 4.70 3.42
C VAL A 68 8.91 4.90 2.04
N LEU A 69 8.67 3.99 1.10
CA LEU A 69 9.28 4.06 -0.23
C LEU A 69 8.75 5.24 -1.05
N ILE A 70 7.46 5.55 -0.96
CA ILE A 70 6.89 6.70 -1.65
C ILE A 70 7.44 8.01 -1.07
N ARG A 71 7.58 8.07 0.26
CA ARG A 71 8.22 9.21 0.91
C ARG A 71 9.67 9.36 0.45
N LEU A 72 10.40 8.25 0.34
CA LEU A 72 11.77 8.28 -0.16
C LEU A 72 11.84 8.88 -1.57
N ALA A 73 10.95 8.47 -2.46
CA ALA A 73 10.89 9.02 -3.82
C ALA A 73 10.62 10.53 -3.79
N PHE A 74 9.74 10.97 -2.90
CA PHE A 74 9.44 12.39 -2.73
C PHE A 74 10.65 13.14 -2.19
N ASP A 75 11.30 12.61 -1.16
CA ASP A 75 12.47 13.25 -0.52
C ASP A 75 13.68 13.31 -1.47
N LEU A 76 13.81 12.33 -2.36
CA LEU A 76 14.82 12.34 -3.42
C LEU A 76 14.50 13.33 -4.53
N LYS A 77 13.35 13.97 -4.46
CA LYS A 77 12.90 15.00 -5.41
C LYS A 77 12.72 14.49 -6.83
N TYR A 78 12.33 13.22 -6.96
CA TYR A 78 11.97 12.69 -8.27
C TYR A 78 10.69 13.35 -8.77
N SER A 79 10.72 13.87 -10.00
CA SER A 79 9.59 14.60 -10.56
C SER A 79 8.32 13.75 -10.67
N ALA A 80 8.48 12.44 -10.79
CA ALA A 80 7.33 11.51 -10.82
C ALA A 80 6.47 11.62 -9.56
N VAL A 81 7.10 11.89 -8.40
CA VAL A 81 6.39 12.03 -7.12
C VAL A 81 6.56 13.47 -6.66
N ASN A 82 5.89 14.38 -7.34
CA ASN A 82 5.89 15.79 -6.95
C ASN A 82 5.01 15.99 -5.71
N LYS A 83 4.98 17.22 -5.18
CA LYS A 83 4.24 17.53 -3.96
C LYS A 83 2.77 17.13 -4.04
N HIS A 84 2.11 17.48 -5.15
CA HIS A 84 0.68 17.17 -5.32
C HIS A 84 0.45 15.66 -5.32
N ARG A 85 1.23 14.92 -6.09
CA ARG A 85 1.11 13.46 -6.17
C ARG A 85 1.43 12.80 -4.85
N TYR A 86 2.43 13.31 -4.13
CA TYR A 86 2.76 12.80 -2.80
C TYR A 86 1.59 12.99 -1.82
N GLU A 87 0.97 14.17 -1.83
CA GLU A 87 -0.18 14.45 -0.97
C GLU A 87 -1.37 13.56 -1.30
N VAL A 88 -1.66 13.36 -2.59
CA VAL A 88 -2.76 12.48 -3.01
C VAL A 88 -2.48 11.03 -2.62
N ALA A 89 -1.27 10.55 -2.89
CA ALA A 89 -0.87 9.18 -2.52
C ALA A 89 -0.95 8.97 -1.02
N SER A 90 -0.45 9.93 -0.23
CA SER A 90 -0.46 9.86 1.23
C SER A 90 -1.88 9.80 1.78
N ARG A 91 -2.80 10.59 1.22
CA ARG A 91 -4.20 10.59 1.64
C ARG A 91 -4.86 9.24 1.33
N LYS A 92 -4.63 8.71 0.13
CA LYS A 92 -5.17 7.40 -0.25
C LYS A 92 -4.63 6.27 0.64
N LEU A 93 -3.34 6.30 0.93
CA LEU A 93 -2.72 5.31 1.82
C LEU A 93 -3.23 5.45 3.26
N ALA A 94 -3.48 6.68 3.71
CA ALA A 94 -4.05 6.91 5.04
C ALA A 94 -5.47 6.34 5.14
N GLU A 95 -6.28 6.46 4.10
CA GLU A 95 -7.62 5.85 4.07
C GLU A 95 -7.54 4.33 4.16
N ILE A 96 -6.62 3.72 3.41
CA ILE A 96 -6.37 2.28 3.47
C ILE A 96 -5.94 1.88 4.87
N GLY A 97 -5.01 2.63 5.47
CA GLY A 97 -4.52 2.39 6.82
C GLY A 97 -5.61 2.47 7.87
N LYS A 98 -6.54 3.40 7.70
CA LYS A 98 -7.67 3.54 8.62
C LYS A 98 -8.59 2.32 8.59
N ILE A 99 -8.91 1.83 7.40
CA ILE A 99 -9.75 0.63 7.24
C ILE A 99 -9.01 -0.59 7.79
N LEU A 100 -7.75 -0.73 7.44
CA LEU A 100 -6.91 -1.84 7.89
C LEU A 100 -6.78 -1.85 9.41
N GLY A 101 -6.55 -0.67 10.01
CA GLY A 101 -6.48 -0.52 11.46
C GLY A 101 -7.76 -0.92 12.16
N GLY A 102 -8.92 -0.61 11.56
CA GLY A 102 -10.22 -1.03 12.07
C GLY A 102 -10.37 -2.55 12.07
N ILE A 103 -9.92 -3.21 11.00
CA ILE A 103 -9.94 -4.66 10.89
C ILE A 103 -9.01 -5.28 11.93
N ILE A 104 -7.79 -4.76 12.07
CA ILE A 104 -6.83 -5.24 13.06
C ILE A 104 -7.40 -5.12 14.46
N GLY A 105 -8.03 -3.99 14.78
CA GLY A 105 -8.68 -3.79 16.07
C GLY A 105 -9.75 -4.82 16.34
N ALA A 106 -10.60 -5.11 15.35
CA ALA A 106 -11.66 -6.11 15.48
C ALA A 106 -11.08 -7.52 15.65
N VAL A 107 -9.99 -7.83 14.95
CA VAL A 107 -9.30 -9.12 15.06
C VAL A 107 -8.72 -9.30 16.46
N LYS A 108 -8.05 -8.25 16.99
CA LYS A 108 -7.49 -8.29 18.36
C LYS A 108 -8.57 -8.51 19.40
N ASP A 109 -9.75 -7.93 19.20
CA ASP A 109 -10.86 -8.03 20.14
C ASP A 109 -11.67 -9.31 19.95
N GLY A 110 -11.26 -10.17 19.02
CA GLY A 110 -11.98 -11.42 18.72
C GLY A 110 -13.32 -11.21 18.05
N LYS A 111 -13.56 -10.05 17.46
CA LYS A 111 -14.85 -9.67 16.84
C LYS A 111 -14.90 -9.94 15.33
N TRP A 112 -13.80 -10.28 14.74
CA TRP A 112 -13.75 -10.57 13.31
C TRP A 112 -14.11 -12.02 13.04
N LYS A 113 -14.89 -12.21 12.01
CA LYS A 113 -15.29 -13.55 11.56
C LYS A 113 -14.74 -13.83 10.16
#